data_04419f84e053d9c75682cc9d813669fc
#
_entry.id   04419f84e053d9c75682cc9d813669fc
#
_cell.length_a   1.000
_cell.length_b   1.000
_cell.length_c   1.000
_cell.angle_alpha   90.00
_cell.angle_beta   90.00
_cell.angle_gamma   90.00
#
_symmetry.space_group_name_H-M   'P 1'
#
loop_
_entity.id
_entity.type
_entity.pdbx_description
1 polymer ?
#
loop_
_entity_poly.entity_id
_entity_poly.type
_entity_poly.pdbx_seq_one_letter_code
_entity_poly.pdbx_strand_id
1 'polypeptide(L)'
;MNDRQIDCFLEVARQLNFTRAAETLRLPQPAVSRYVSALEKELGTVLITRARNRKISLTEAGIAYYDLFQRTALELAHTKKLMDVSSEVLHVGINSGWSLAARLTKAAERCRQEIPNFQLSFECLDLSGLAAGLKKKKLDAVIGLENYLQQFQDFETRQFATVQRVVVYSRNLPGYKDIRKLADFSTYDFLFADDPLIRELVQQSEHIFRAFHFVPRFRALPNQETVHSYVESGSGVMLLDEWCRILNDPLFFNMNIDESVPVAIAWRRDSDSSVVEVFTEALIKEFQET
;
A
#
# COMPACT_ATOMS: atom_id res chain seq x y z
N MET A 1 -32.82 -5.04 0.17
CA MET A 1 -31.45 -5.28 -0.35
C MET A 1 -30.93 -6.58 0.28
N ASN A 2 -30.36 -7.49 -0.52
CA ASN A 2 -29.79 -8.76 -0.04
C ASN A 2 -28.47 -9.07 -0.76
N ASP A 3 -27.69 -10.01 -0.20
CA ASP A 3 -26.36 -10.37 -0.68
C ASP A 3 -26.34 -10.75 -2.16
N ARG A 4 -27.34 -11.50 -2.62
CA ARG A 4 -27.46 -11.92 -4.03
C ARG A 4 -27.58 -10.75 -5.01
N GLN A 5 -28.31 -9.70 -4.61
CA GLN A 5 -28.46 -8.50 -5.43
C GLN A 5 -27.14 -7.73 -5.53
N ILE A 6 -26.42 -7.63 -4.40
CA ILE A 6 -25.10 -6.97 -4.34
C ILE A 6 -24.08 -7.74 -5.16
N ASP A 7 -23.98 -9.07 -4.97
CA ASP A 7 -23.05 -9.93 -5.71
C ASP A 7 -23.27 -9.86 -7.22
N CYS A 8 -24.54 -9.89 -7.65
CA CYS A 8 -24.88 -9.77 -9.07
C CYS A 8 -24.46 -8.40 -9.63
N PHE A 9 -24.69 -7.33 -8.89
CA PHE A 9 -24.28 -5.99 -9.31
C PHE A 9 -22.76 -5.87 -9.38
N LEU A 10 -22.04 -6.29 -8.33
CA LEU A 10 -20.58 -6.22 -8.29
C LEU A 10 -19.95 -6.99 -9.45
N GLU A 11 -20.45 -8.20 -9.75
CA GLU A 11 -19.89 -9.01 -10.83
C GLU A 11 -20.20 -8.42 -12.22
N VAL A 12 -21.43 -7.88 -12.43
CA VAL A 12 -21.76 -7.17 -13.67
C VAL A 12 -20.94 -5.89 -13.83
N ALA A 13 -20.72 -5.16 -12.75
CA ALA A 13 -19.89 -3.95 -12.74
C ALA A 13 -18.43 -4.27 -13.10
N ARG A 14 -17.88 -5.36 -12.56
CA ARG A 14 -16.51 -5.82 -12.84
C ARG A 14 -16.31 -6.24 -14.28
N GLN A 15 -17.26 -6.97 -14.86
CA GLN A 15 -17.13 -7.52 -16.21
C GLN A 15 -17.74 -6.64 -17.31
N LEU A 16 -18.55 -5.66 -16.95
CA LEU A 16 -19.38 -4.85 -17.85
C LEU A 16 -20.15 -5.71 -18.85
N ASN A 17 -20.57 -6.92 -18.39
CA ASN A 17 -21.23 -7.92 -19.23
C ASN A 17 -22.11 -8.85 -18.39
N PHE A 18 -23.44 -8.79 -18.61
CA PHE A 18 -24.39 -9.63 -17.89
C PHE A 18 -24.25 -11.13 -18.16
N THR A 19 -23.86 -11.53 -19.36
CA THR A 19 -23.70 -12.96 -19.72
C THR A 19 -22.48 -13.54 -19.01
N ARG A 20 -21.34 -12.88 -19.08
CA ARG A 20 -20.13 -13.31 -18.38
C ARG A 20 -20.31 -13.31 -16.87
N ALA A 21 -20.96 -12.29 -16.31
CA ALA A 21 -21.28 -12.25 -14.89
C ALA A 21 -22.17 -13.43 -14.47
N ALA A 22 -23.15 -13.79 -15.30
CA ALA A 22 -24.02 -14.93 -15.08
C ALA A 22 -23.26 -16.27 -15.08
N GLU A 23 -22.32 -16.44 -16.01
CA GLU A 23 -21.42 -17.60 -16.07
C GLU A 23 -20.57 -17.71 -14.80
N THR A 24 -19.94 -16.61 -14.37
CA THR A 24 -19.11 -16.55 -13.16
C THR A 24 -19.93 -16.90 -11.91
N LEU A 25 -21.15 -16.36 -11.79
CA LEU A 25 -22.05 -16.59 -10.65
C LEU A 25 -22.80 -17.93 -10.72
N ARG A 26 -22.65 -18.68 -11.82
CA ARG A 26 -23.41 -19.92 -12.09
C ARG A 26 -24.93 -19.71 -11.99
N LEU A 27 -25.41 -18.60 -12.55
CA LEU A 27 -26.81 -18.21 -12.58
C LEU A 27 -27.31 -18.00 -14.01
N PRO A 28 -28.58 -18.20 -14.30
CA PRO A 28 -29.15 -17.76 -15.59
C PRO A 28 -29.05 -16.23 -15.75
N GLN A 29 -28.66 -15.76 -16.92
CA GLN A 29 -28.56 -14.33 -17.22
C GLN A 29 -29.85 -13.52 -16.87
N PRO A 30 -31.07 -14.01 -17.13
CA PRO A 30 -32.29 -13.32 -16.71
C PRO A 30 -32.39 -13.13 -15.19
N ALA A 31 -31.86 -14.06 -14.40
CA ALA A 31 -31.82 -13.92 -12.94
C ALA A 31 -30.88 -12.82 -12.50
N VAL A 32 -29.67 -12.76 -13.05
CA VAL A 32 -28.71 -11.69 -12.77
C VAL A 32 -29.32 -10.32 -13.11
N SER A 33 -29.97 -10.20 -14.28
CA SER A 33 -30.63 -8.95 -14.69
C SER A 33 -31.76 -8.55 -13.71
N ARG A 34 -32.53 -9.51 -13.21
CA ARG A 34 -33.59 -9.25 -12.21
C ARG A 34 -33.02 -8.79 -10.88
N TYR A 35 -31.95 -9.43 -10.41
CA TYR A 35 -31.29 -9.04 -9.14
C TYR A 35 -30.74 -7.62 -9.21
N VAL A 36 -30.06 -7.24 -10.29
CA VAL A 36 -29.56 -5.89 -10.50
C VAL A 36 -30.72 -4.87 -10.56
N SER A 37 -31.77 -5.17 -11.34
CA SER A 37 -32.93 -4.25 -11.43
C SER A 37 -33.69 -4.13 -10.09
N ALA A 38 -33.73 -5.19 -9.29
CA ALA A 38 -34.31 -5.13 -7.95
C ALA A 38 -33.46 -4.26 -7.01
N LEU A 39 -32.15 -4.33 -7.11
CA LEU A 39 -31.25 -3.47 -6.35
C LEU A 39 -31.44 -1.99 -6.73
N GLU A 40 -31.43 -1.68 -8.03
CA GLU A 40 -31.68 -0.33 -8.53
C GLU A 40 -33.00 0.25 -8.04
N LYS A 41 -34.06 -0.59 -8.03
CA LYS A 41 -35.38 -0.19 -7.52
C LYS A 41 -35.34 0.11 -6.02
N GLU A 42 -34.67 -0.68 -5.22
CA GLU A 42 -34.54 -0.47 -3.77
C GLU A 42 -33.71 0.78 -3.43
N LEU A 43 -32.66 1.04 -4.21
CA LEU A 43 -31.81 2.21 -4.03
C LEU A 43 -32.39 3.49 -4.64
N GLY A 44 -33.48 3.35 -5.44
CA GLY A 44 -34.11 4.48 -6.11
C GLY A 44 -33.28 5.14 -7.18
N THR A 45 -32.24 4.46 -7.69
CA THR A 45 -31.32 4.99 -8.70
C THR A 45 -30.85 3.92 -9.67
N VAL A 46 -30.53 4.32 -10.91
CA VAL A 46 -29.96 3.45 -11.92
C VAL A 46 -28.45 3.35 -11.73
N LEU A 47 -27.94 2.15 -11.59
CA LEU A 47 -26.51 1.88 -11.41
C LEU A 47 -25.80 1.52 -12.71
N ILE A 48 -26.53 0.91 -13.65
CA ILE A 48 -26.00 0.40 -14.92
C ILE A 48 -26.78 0.97 -16.08
N THR A 49 -26.08 1.64 -17.00
CA THR A 49 -26.66 2.10 -18.27
C THR A 49 -26.42 1.08 -19.39
N ARG A 50 -27.45 0.94 -20.25
CA ARG A 50 -27.39 0.11 -21.45
C ARG A 50 -27.53 1.02 -22.66
N ALA A 51 -26.39 1.33 -23.32
CA ALA A 51 -26.42 2.11 -24.54
C ALA A 51 -27.04 1.31 -25.73
N ARG A 52 -27.54 2.01 -26.75
CA ARG A 52 -28.15 1.40 -27.96
C ARG A 52 -27.25 0.37 -28.67
N ASN A 53 -25.92 0.44 -28.48
CA ASN A 53 -24.93 -0.49 -29.06
C ASN A 53 -24.55 -1.67 -28.14
N ARG A 54 -25.40 -2.07 -27.18
CA ARG A 54 -25.13 -3.12 -26.18
C ARG A 54 -23.90 -2.87 -25.29
N LYS A 55 -23.30 -1.68 -25.32
CA LYS A 55 -22.26 -1.32 -24.35
C LYS A 55 -22.91 -1.07 -22.98
N ILE A 56 -22.39 -1.75 -21.99
CA ILE A 56 -22.76 -1.59 -20.57
C ILE A 56 -21.73 -0.69 -19.91
N SER A 57 -22.19 0.28 -19.15
CA SER A 57 -21.35 1.14 -18.33
C SER A 57 -22.02 1.44 -16.99
N LEU A 58 -21.22 1.74 -15.99
CA LEU A 58 -21.72 2.23 -14.72
C LEU A 58 -22.18 3.69 -14.86
N THR A 59 -23.21 4.07 -14.13
CA THR A 59 -23.55 5.46 -13.88
C THR A 59 -22.62 6.03 -12.81
N GLU A 60 -22.67 7.32 -12.56
CA GLU A 60 -21.97 7.95 -11.44
C GLU A 60 -22.40 7.33 -10.10
N ALA A 61 -23.70 7.10 -9.91
CA ALA A 61 -24.23 6.36 -8.76
C ALA A 61 -23.71 4.92 -8.75
N GLY A 62 -23.63 4.25 -9.92
CA GLY A 62 -23.10 2.90 -10.04
C GLY A 62 -21.64 2.79 -9.59
N ILE A 63 -20.79 3.75 -9.92
CA ILE A 63 -19.40 3.82 -9.46
C ILE A 63 -19.36 3.97 -7.94
N ALA A 64 -20.11 4.93 -7.38
CA ALA A 64 -20.14 5.18 -5.94
C ALA A 64 -20.62 3.94 -5.14
N TYR A 65 -21.69 3.27 -5.61
CA TYR A 65 -22.19 2.04 -4.96
C TYR A 65 -21.25 0.84 -5.17
N TYR A 66 -20.57 0.75 -6.28
CA TYR A 66 -19.55 -0.30 -6.51
C TYR A 66 -18.43 -0.19 -5.47
N ASP A 67 -17.87 1.00 -5.27
CA ASP A 67 -16.82 1.25 -4.29
C ASP A 67 -17.33 1.01 -2.85
N LEU A 68 -18.56 1.42 -2.56
CA LEU A 68 -19.17 1.18 -1.24
C LEU A 68 -19.33 -0.32 -0.96
N PHE A 69 -19.94 -1.06 -1.87
CA PHE A 69 -20.20 -2.49 -1.66
C PHE A 69 -18.92 -3.31 -1.64
N GLN A 70 -17.93 -2.98 -2.45
CA GLN A 70 -16.62 -3.63 -2.37
C GLN A 70 -15.97 -3.43 -1.00
N ARG A 71 -15.95 -2.20 -0.49
CA ARG A 71 -15.40 -1.92 0.86
C ARG A 71 -16.17 -2.68 1.94
N THR A 72 -17.51 -2.66 1.87
CA THR A 72 -18.34 -3.37 2.86
C THR A 72 -18.14 -4.89 2.81
N ALA A 73 -18.00 -5.48 1.62
CA ALA A 73 -17.70 -6.90 1.47
C ALA A 73 -16.35 -7.28 2.08
N LEU A 74 -15.32 -6.44 1.88
CA LEU A 74 -14.00 -6.62 2.49
C LEU A 74 -14.07 -6.50 4.02
N GLU A 75 -14.81 -5.52 4.54
CA GLU A 75 -15.00 -5.33 5.99
C GLU A 75 -15.76 -6.52 6.64
N LEU A 76 -16.79 -7.04 5.95
CA LEU A 76 -17.51 -8.24 6.41
C LEU A 76 -16.64 -9.50 6.38
N ALA A 77 -15.85 -9.68 5.34
CA ALA A 77 -14.90 -10.79 5.25
C ALA A 77 -13.85 -10.72 6.36
N HIS A 78 -13.35 -9.52 6.65
CA HIS A 78 -12.43 -9.26 7.76
C HIS A 78 -13.09 -9.57 9.12
N THR A 79 -14.31 -9.08 9.36
CA THR A 79 -15.04 -9.34 10.61
C THR A 79 -15.33 -10.82 10.80
N LYS A 80 -15.72 -11.55 9.73
CA LYS A 80 -15.91 -13.02 9.81
C LYS A 80 -14.61 -13.74 10.17
N LYS A 81 -13.46 -13.32 9.63
CA LYS A 81 -12.15 -13.88 10.01
C LYS A 81 -11.79 -13.61 11.47
N LEU A 82 -12.12 -12.43 12.00
CA LEU A 82 -11.92 -12.12 13.43
C LEU A 82 -12.78 -12.98 14.36
N MET A 83 -13.91 -13.47 13.89
CA MET A 83 -14.83 -14.34 14.66
C MET A 83 -14.53 -15.83 14.50
N ASP A 84 -13.66 -16.22 13.56
CA ASP A 84 -13.25 -17.62 13.35
C ASP A 84 -12.09 -17.93 14.33
N VAL A 85 -12.46 -18.38 15.52
CA VAL A 85 -11.60 -18.59 16.72
C VAL A 85 -10.47 -19.62 16.49
N SER A 86 -10.30 -20.16 15.30
CA SER A 86 -9.34 -21.24 15.02
C SER A 86 -8.06 -20.82 14.28
N SER A 87 -7.95 -19.59 13.76
CA SER A 87 -6.73 -19.12 13.12
C SER A 87 -6.28 -17.75 13.63
N GLU A 88 -5.11 -17.68 14.22
CA GLU A 88 -4.50 -16.41 14.63
C GLU A 88 -3.91 -15.72 13.39
N VAL A 89 -4.74 -14.93 12.69
CA VAL A 89 -4.34 -14.17 11.51
C VAL A 89 -3.84 -12.81 11.95
N LEU A 90 -2.57 -12.53 11.73
CA LEU A 90 -1.99 -11.20 11.93
C LEU A 90 -2.05 -10.40 10.62
N HIS A 91 -2.74 -9.26 10.64
CA HIS A 91 -2.84 -8.35 9.50
C HIS A 91 -1.81 -7.23 9.62
N VAL A 92 -0.83 -7.20 8.71
CA VAL A 92 0.29 -6.26 8.75
C VAL A 92 0.25 -5.32 7.53
N GLY A 93 0.25 -4.02 7.77
CA GLY A 93 0.49 -3.02 6.72
C GLY A 93 1.99 -2.78 6.54
N ILE A 94 2.43 -2.62 5.29
CA ILE A 94 3.84 -2.35 4.95
C ILE A 94 3.89 -1.10 4.10
N ASN A 95 4.93 -0.27 4.29
CA ASN A 95 5.16 0.88 3.43
C ASN A 95 5.22 0.46 1.94
N SER A 96 4.43 1.12 1.12
CA SER A 96 4.32 0.80 -0.31
C SER A 96 5.68 0.99 -1.00
N GLY A 97 5.98 0.08 -1.93
CA GLY A 97 7.26 0.09 -2.64
C GLY A 97 8.34 -0.79 -2.00
N TRP A 98 8.27 -1.12 -0.72
CA TRP A 98 9.27 -1.97 -0.07
C TRP A 98 9.16 -3.45 -0.49
N SER A 99 10.31 -4.11 -0.62
CA SER A 99 10.44 -5.52 -0.99
C SER A 99 10.71 -6.38 0.24
N LEU A 100 9.72 -6.53 1.12
CA LEU A 100 9.85 -7.26 2.40
C LEU A 100 9.18 -8.63 2.41
N ALA A 101 8.45 -9.03 1.36
CA ALA A 101 7.62 -10.23 1.35
C ALA A 101 8.37 -11.51 1.77
N ALA A 102 9.60 -11.71 1.27
CA ALA A 102 10.40 -12.89 1.60
C ALA A 102 10.77 -12.94 3.10
N ARG A 103 11.20 -11.80 3.66
CA ARG A 103 11.56 -11.70 5.10
C ARG A 103 10.34 -11.89 6.00
N LEU A 104 9.19 -11.31 5.63
CA LEU A 104 7.94 -11.48 6.36
C LEU A 104 7.45 -12.93 6.34
N THR A 105 7.61 -13.62 5.20
CA THR A 105 7.27 -15.04 5.08
C THR A 105 8.12 -15.89 6.01
N LYS A 106 9.43 -15.67 6.07
CA LYS A 106 10.33 -16.37 6.98
C LYS A 106 10.04 -16.06 8.45
N ALA A 107 9.75 -14.79 8.80
CA ALA A 107 9.31 -14.45 10.15
C ALA A 107 8.00 -15.18 10.52
N ALA A 108 7.04 -15.26 9.59
CA ALA A 108 5.81 -16.02 9.81
C ALA A 108 6.06 -17.54 10.00
N GLU A 109 7.03 -18.13 9.29
CA GLU A 109 7.44 -19.52 9.50
C GLU A 109 8.01 -19.77 10.90
N ARG A 110 8.79 -18.81 11.43
CA ARG A 110 9.29 -18.85 12.81
C ARG A 110 8.12 -18.75 13.82
N CYS A 111 7.15 -17.87 13.58
CA CYS A 111 5.97 -17.74 14.45
C CYS A 111 5.17 -19.05 14.56
N ARG A 112 5.06 -19.83 13.49
CA ARG A 112 4.36 -21.13 13.51
C ARG A 112 4.98 -22.18 14.44
N GLN A 113 6.23 -21.98 14.86
CA GLN A 113 6.85 -22.84 15.86
C GLN A 113 6.28 -22.62 17.26
N GLU A 114 5.84 -21.40 17.55
CA GLU A 114 5.25 -21.01 18.85
C GLU A 114 3.72 -20.99 18.79
N ILE A 115 3.14 -20.60 17.64
CA ILE A 115 1.71 -20.46 17.38
C ILE A 115 1.34 -21.34 16.19
N PRO A 116 0.92 -22.60 16.38
CA PRO A 116 0.77 -23.57 15.28
C PRO A 116 -0.18 -23.15 14.15
N ASN A 117 -1.23 -22.38 14.45
CA ASN A 117 -2.24 -21.92 13.48
C ASN A 117 -1.99 -20.48 13.00
N PHE A 118 -0.79 -19.92 13.24
CA PHE A 118 -0.43 -18.58 12.86
C PHE A 118 -0.51 -18.38 11.34
N GLN A 119 -1.22 -17.35 10.93
CA GLN A 119 -1.32 -16.90 9.55
C GLN A 119 -0.93 -15.41 9.47
N LEU A 120 -0.10 -15.07 8.49
CA LEU A 120 0.26 -13.70 8.17
C LEU A 120 -0.52 -13.26 6.93
N SER A 121 -1.25 -12.15 7.04
CA SER A 121 -1.80 -11.40 5.93
C SER A 121 -1.13 -10.04 5.89
N PHE A 122 -0.62 -9.60 4.74
CA PHE A 122 -0.03 -8.28 4.64
C PHE A 122 -0.47 -7.54 3.38
N GLU A 123 -0.52 -6.21 3.48
CA GLU A 123 -0.83 -5.32 2.39
C GLU A 123 0.15 -4.15 2.33
N CYS A 124 0.41 -3.66 1.10
CA CYS A 124 1.29 -2.52 0.88
C CYS A 124 0.45 -1.25 0.77
N LEU A 125 0.70 -0.28 1.63
CA LEU A 125 -0.04 0.98 1.73
C LEU A 125 0.91 2.17 1.74
N ASP A 126 0.42 3.33 1.35
CA ASP A 126 1.09 4.58 1.60
C ASP A 126 1.07 4.93 3.11
N LEU A 127 1.80 5.96 3.50
CA LEU A 127 1.91 6.35 4.91
C LEU A 127 0.55 6.68 5.53
N SER A 128 -0.30 7.38 4.80
CA SER A 128 -1.66 7.73 5.25
C SER A 128 -2.53 6.49 5.42
N GLY A 129 -2.42 5.52 4.52
CA GLY A 129 -3.11 4.23 4.56
C GLY A 129 -2.69 3.37 5.76
N LEU A 130 -1.38 3.32 6.06
CA LEU A 130 -0.85 2.60 7.24
C LEU A 130 -1.47 3.14 8.53
N ALA A 131 -1.39 4.46 8.73
CA ALA A 131 -1.96 5.09 9.92
C ALA A 131 -3.48 4.92 10.01
N ALA A 132 -4.19 5.07 8.91
CA ALA A 132 -5.64 4.89 8.86
C ALA A 132 -6.05 3.44 9.10
N GLY A 133 -5.33 2.47 8.54
CA GLY A 133 -5.57 1.04 8.72
C GLY A 133 -5.45 0.62 10.17
N LEU A 134 -4.39 1.08 10.86
CA LEU A 134 -4.16 0.78 12.26
C LEU A 134 -5.20 1.45 13.18
N LYS A 135 -5.50 2.75 12.97
CA LYS A 135 -6.54 3.48 13.72
C LYS A 135 -7.95 2.89 13.54
N LYS A 136 -8.28 2.44 12.35
CA LYS A 136 -9.59 1.83 12.04
C LYS A 136 -9.68 0.35 12.42
N LYS A 137 -8.66 -0.22 13.07
CA LYS A 137 -8.60 -1.64 13.45
C LYS A 137 -8.71 -2.61 12.27
N LYS A 138 -8.30 -2.18 11.07
CA LYS A 138 -8.18 -3.03 9.88
C LYS A 138 -6.85 -3.77 9.82
N LEU A 139 -5.84 -3.18 10.44
CA LEU A 139 -4.51 -3.73 10.61
C LEU A 139 -4.24 -3.94 12.11
N ASP A 140 -3.54 -5.01 12.42
CA ASP A 140 -3.07 -5.30 13.77
C ASP A 140 -1.73 -4.62 14.03
N ALA A 141 -0.87 -4.59 13.01
CA ALA A 141 0.42 -3.91 13.06
C ALA A 141 0.76 -3.24 11.71
N VAL A 142 1.69 -2.31 11.72
CA VAL A 142 2.24 -1.67 10.53
C VAL A 142 3.76 -1.59 10.60
N ILE A 143 4.42 -1.71 9.45
CA ILE A 143 5.87 -1.59 9.29
C ILE A 143 6.17 -0.37 8.45
N GLY A 144 6.99 0.53 8.99
CA GLY A 144 7.36 1.78 8.34
C GLY A 144 8.56 2.45 8.99
N LEU A 145 8.91 3.64 8.53
CA LEU A 145 9.95 4.47 9.15
C LEU A 145 9.54 4.87 10.58
N GLU A 146 10.43 4.68 11.53
CA GLU A 146 10.15 4.87 12.95
C GLU A 146 9.74 6.32 13.27
N ASN A 147 10.45 7.29 12.74
CA ASN A 147 10.17 8.72 12.94
C ASN A 147 8.75 9.11 12.51
N TYR A 148 8.22 8.44 11.49
CA TYR A 148 6.84 8.61 11.06
C TYR A 148 5.85 7.96 12.03
N LEU A 149 6.10 6.71 12.44
CA LEU A 149 5.19 5.96 13.30
C LEU A 149 5.10 6.55 14.70
N GLN A 150 6.18 7.14 15.23
CA GLN A 150 6.23 7.79 16.53
C GLN A 150 5.39 9.08 16.65
N GLN A 151 4.93 9.66 15.53
CA GLN A 151 4.04 10.82 15.57
C GLN A 151 2.65 10.49 16.15
N PHE A 152 2.29 9.20 16.22
CA PHE A 152 0.98 8.74 16.71
C PHE A 152 1.06 8.28 18.15
N GLN A 153 0.53 9.07 19.10
CA GLN A 153 0.58 8.80 20.53
C GLN A 153 -0.12 7.49 20.95
N ASP A 154 -1.11 7.05 20.17
CA ASP A 154 -1.90 5.85 20.44
C ASP A 154 -1.20 4.55 20.02
N PHE A 155 -0.02 4.66 19.38
CA PHE A 155 0.73 3.51 18.91
C PHE A 155 1.89 3.20 19.85
N GLU A 156 2.19 1.94 19.97
CA GLU A 156 3.43 1.41 20.46
C GLU A 156 4.33 1.06 19.29
N THR A 157 5.62 1.40 19.38
CA THR A 157 6.57 1.18 18.31
C THR A 157 7.77 0.41 18.82
N ARG A 158 8.27 -0.52 18.01
CA ARG A 158 9.50 -1.25 18.27
C ARG A 158 10.39 -1.26 17.05
N GLN A 159 11.56 -0.69 17.17
CA GLN A 159 12.56 -0.73 16.12
C GLN A 159 13.07 -2.16 15.93
N PHE A 160 13.23 -2.61 14.66
CA PHE A 160 13.76 -3.92 14.34
C PHE A 160 14.89 -3.89 13.30
N ALA A 161 15.04 -2.80 12.55
CA ALA A 161 16.08 -2.64 11.54
C ALA A 161 16.43 -1.17 11.31
N THR A 162 17.38 -0.95 10.43
CA THR A 162 17.65 0.35 9.78
C THR A 162 17.66 0.16 8.29
N VAL A 163 17.34 1.21 7.53
CA VAL A 163 17.37 1.22 6.08
C VAL A 163 18.19 2.40 5.59
N GLN A 164 19.03 2.17 4.58
CA GLN A 164 19.80 3.22 3.95
C GLN A 164 18.94 4.06 3.02
N ARG A 165 19.15 5.39 3.05
CA ARG A 165 18.53 6.30 2.10
C ARG A 165 19.38 6.37 0.83
N VAL A 166 18.69 6.41 -0.32
CA VAL A 166 19.34 6.44 -1.63
C VAL A 166 18.67 7.46 -2.54
N VAL A 167 19.49 8.16 -3.35
CA VAL A 167 18.96 8.92 -4.50
C VAL A 167 18.83 7.97 -5.68
N VAL A 168 17.62 7.90 -6.24
CA VAL A 168 17.29 7.03 -7.39
C VAL A 168 17.12 7.87 -8.64
N TYR A 169 17.71 7.43 -9.74
CA TYR A 169 17.66 8.08 -11.03
C TYR A 169 17.67 7.07 -12.19
N SER A 170 17.15 7.46 -13.33
CA SER A 170 17.02 6.61 -14.52
C SER A 170 18.21 6.72 -15.45
N ARG A 171 18.43 5.71 -16.29
CA ARG A 171 19.32 5.77 -17.47
C ARG A 171 18.92 6.86 -18.48
N ASN A 172 17.67 7.29 -18.43
CA ASN A 172 17.14 8.35 -19.29
C ASN A 172 17.45 9.76 -18.76
N LEU A 173 17.98 9.87 -17.54
CA LEU A 173 18.34 11.18 -16.95
C LEU A 173 19.48 11.82 -17.78
N PRO A 174 19.31 13.04 -18.29
CA PRO A 174 20.40 13.74 -18.98
C PRO A 174 21.64 13.81 -18.10
N GLY A 175 22.81 13.41 -18.62
CA GLY A 175 24.07 13.41 -17.86
C GLY A 175 24.22 12.29 -16.83
N TYR A 176 23.35 11.28 -16.79
CA TYR A 176 23.41 10.19 -15.81
C TYR A 176 24.78 9.49 -15.72
N LYS A 177 25.52 9.42 -16.84
CA LYS A 177 26.86 8.81 -16.90
C LYS A 177 27.93 9.60 -16.16
N ASP A 178 27.69 10.87 -15.89
CA ASP A 178 28.66 11.79 -15.27
C ASP A 178 28.44 11.92 -13.75
N ILE A 179 27.36 11.33 -13.23
CA ILE A 179 27.03 11.33 -11.80
C ILE A 179 28.01 10.42 -11.05
N ARG A 180 28.75 10.99 -10.08
CA ARG A 180 29.77 10.31 -9.27
C ARG A 180 29.59 10.56 -7.78
N LYS A 181 28.98 11.67 -7.39
CA LYS A 181 28.81 12.11 -6.01
C LYS A 181 27.47 12.82 -5.83
N LEU A 182 27.01 12.94 -4.60
CA LEU A 182 25.71 13.53 -4.28
C LEU A 182 25.56 14.97 -4.78
N ALA A 183 26.64 15.76 -4.77
CA ALA A 183 26.61 17.12 -5.27
C ALA A 183 26.28 17.24 -6.78
N ASP A 184 26.48 16.17 -7.56
CA ASP A 184 26.17 16.18 -8.98
C ASP A 184 24.65 16.23 -9.24
N PHE A 185 23.83 15.92 -8.21
CA PHE A 185 22.37 16.05 -8.28
C PHE A 185 21.86 17.48 -8.07
N SER A 186 22.72 18.45 -7.77
CA SER A 186 22.32 19.84 -7.47
C SER A 186 21.54 20.55 -8.57
N THR A 187 21.66 20.08 -9.82
CA THR A 187 20.95 20.64 -10.98
C THR A 187 19.62 19.98 -11.29
N TYR A 188 19.30 18.86 -10.65
CA TYR A 188 18.09 18.10 -10.90
C TYR A 188 17.00 18.40 -9.88
N ASP A 189 15.75 18.21 -10.29
CA ASP A 189 14.61 18.27 -9.38
C ASP A 189 14.47 16.95 -8.60
N PHE A 190 14.29 17.05 -7.28
CA PHE A 190 13.96 15.94 -6.40
C PHE A 190 12.44 15.81 -6.33
N LEU A 191 11.93 14.76 -6.96
CA LEU A 191 10.50 14.53 -7.15
C LEU A 191 9.94 13.72 -5.97
N PHE A 192 8.79 14.11 -5.48
CA PHE A 192 8.08 13.39 -4.42
C PHE A 192 6.57 13.48 -4.61
N ALA A 193 5.83 12.51 -4.03
CA ALA A 193 4.38 12.51 -4.07
C ALA A 193 3.81 13.62 -3.15
N ASP A 194 2.80 14.32 -3.62
CA ASP A 194 2.12 15.39 -2.89
C ASP A 194 1.22 14.84 -1.77
N ASP A 195 1.86 14.38 -0.71
CA ASP A 195 1.25 13.89 0.54
C ASP A 195 1.77 14.76 1.69
N PRO A 196 0.92 15.22 2.63
CA PRO A 196 1.34 16.04 3.76
C PRO A 196 2.47 15.42 4.60
N LEU A 197 2.43 14.12 4.79
CA LEU A 197 3.41 13.38 5.59
C LEU A 197 4.74 13.24 4.83
N ILE A 198 4.68 12.99 3.52
CA ILE A 198 5.89 12.96 2.68
C ILE A 198 6.54 14.34 2.61
N ARG A 199 5.73 15.42 2.55
CA ARG A 199 6.27 16.80 2.61
C ARG A 199 7.08 17.06 3.87
N GLU A 200 6.59 16.59 5.02
CA GLU A 200 7.30 16.72 6.28
C GLU A 200 8.61 15.94 6.29
N LEU A 201 8.60 14.70 5.82
CA LEU A 201 9.80 13.86 5.68
C LEU A 201 10.83 14.49 4.72
N VAL A 202 10.36 15.08 3.61
CA VAL A 202 11.21 15.78 2.65
C VAL A 202 11.85 17.00 3.29
N GLN A 203 11.12 17.80 4.05
CA GLN A 203 11.68 18.95 4.78
C GLN A 203 12.72 18.51 5.82
N GLN A 204 12.45 17.43 6.55
CA GLN A 204 13.41 16.87 7.50
C GLN A 204 14.70 16.39 6.81
N SER A 205 14.63 15.91 5.56
CA SER A 205 15.80 15.43 4.81
C SER A 205 16.69 16.55 4.22
N GLU A 206 16.27 17.81 4.25
CA GLU A 206 17.09 18.91 3.72
C GLU A 206 18.47 19.04 4.39
N HIS A 207 18.55 18.72 5.68
CA HIS A 207 19.82 18.79 6.42
C HIS A 207 20.91 17.88 5.85
N ILE A 208 20.53 16.73 5.25
CA ILE A 208 21.43 15.76 4.63
C ILE A 208 22.21 16.44 3.51
N PHE A 209 21.49 17.14 2.63
CA PHE A 209 22.08 17.77 1.44
C PHE A 209 22.94 18.99 1.79
N ARG A 210 22.69 19.64 2.92
CA ARG A 210 23.54 20.76 3.40
C ARG A 210 24.97 20.32 3.67
N ALA A 211 25.18 19.09 4.13
CA ALA A 211 26.50 18.52 4.33
C ALA A 211 27.28 18.38 2.99
N PHE A 212 26.59 18.33 1.87
CA PHE A 212 27.15 18.26 0.52
C PHE A 212 27.15 19.60 -0.23
N HIS A 213 26.92 20.71 0.50
CA HIS A 213 26.96 22.07 0.02
C HIS A 213 25.97 22.43 -1.10
N PHE A 214 24.80 21.81 -1.13
CA PHE A 214 23.71 22.26 -1.98
C PHE A 214 22.33 22.11 -1.30
N VAL A 215 21.36 22.85 -1.82
CA VAL A 215 19.96 22.74 -1.41
C VAL A 215 19.20 22.09 -2.56
N PRO A 216 18.58 20.91 -2.34
CA PRO A 216 17.84 20.24 -3.39
C PRO A 216 16.59 21.06 -3.78
N ARG A 217 16.24 21.03 -5.06
CA ARG A 217 14.98 21.58 -5.55
C ARG A 217 13.91 20.52 -5.46
N PHE A 218 13.08 20.56 -4.44
CA PHE A 218 11.98 19.63 -4.27
C PHE A 218 10.77 20.04 -5.10
N ARG A 219 10.21 19.08 -5.85
CA ARG A 219 9.01 19.25 -6.67
C ARG A 219 7.97 18.18 -6.34
N ALA A 220 6.81 18.63 -5.87
CA ALA A 220 5.68 17.76 -5.59
C ALA A 220 4.95 17.35 -6.88
N LEU A 221 4.54 16.10 -6.96
CA LEU A 221 3.74 15.50 -8.03
C LEU A 221 2.51 14.80 -7.42
N PRO A 222 1.41 14.62 -8.18
CA PRO A 222 0.13 14.18 -7.62
C PRO A 222 0.15 12.89 -6.80
N ASN A 223 0.99 11.91 -7.16
CA ASN A 223 1.09 10.62 -6.49
C ASN A 223 2.41 9.93 -6.81
N GLN A 224 2.69 8.84 -6.11
CA GLN A 224 3.94 8.07 -6.25
C GLN A 224 4.13 7.47 -7.65
N GLU A 225 3.06 7.03 -8.30
CA GLU A 225 3.13 6.47 -9.66
C GLU A 225 3.56 7.52 -10.68
N THR A 226 3.05 8.76 -10.53
CA THR A 226 3.49 9.90 -11.34
C THR A 226 4.97 10.21 -11.08
N VAL A 227 5.42 10.17 -9.83
CA VAL A 227 6.85 10.35 -9.50
C VAL A 227 7.70 9.31 -10.23
N HIS A 228 7.33 8.03 -10.16
CA HIS A 228 8.05 6.96 -10.84
C HIS A 228 8.14 7.21 -12.36
N SER A 229 7.03 7.56 -13.00
CA SER A 229 6.98 7.84 -14.45
C SER A 229 7.88 9.03 -14.85
N TYR A 230 7.92 10.07 -14.02
CA TYR A 230 8.80 11.22 -14.27
C TYR A 230 10.28 10.87 -14.09
N VAL A 231 10.64 10.08 -13.08
CA VAL A 231 12.02 9.61 -12.90
C VAL A 231 12.41 8.65 -14.02
N GLU A 232 11.51 7.74 -14.41
CA GLU A 232 11.71 6.84 -15.54
C GLU A 232 12.01 7.61 -16.83
N SER A 233 11.28 8.69 -17.11
CA SER A 233 11.49 9.54 -18.29
C SER A 233 12.77 10.38 -18.22
N GLY A 234 13.50 10.40 -17.09
CA GLY A 234 14.67 11.22 -16.88
C GLY A 234 14.38 12.70 -16.54
N SER A 235 13.15 12.99 -16.07
CA SER A 235 12.71 14.35 -15.75
C SER A 235 13.07 14.80 -14.33
N GLY A 236 13.82 13.99 -13.57
CA GLY A 236 14.28 14.27 -12.22
C GLY A 236 14.77 13.02 -11.50
N VAL A 237 15.00 13.18 -10.21
CA VAL A 237 15.47 12.13 -9.30
C VAL A 237 14.52 12.01 -8.10
N MET A 238 14.60 10.93 -7.34
CA MET A 238 13.81 10.77 -6.12
C MET A 238 14.66 10.23 -4.98
N LEU A 239 14.26 10.56 -3.74
CA LEU A 239 14.85 10.02 -2.53
C LEU A 239 14.01 8.85 -2.04
N LEU A 240 14.61 7.67 -1.93
CA LEU A 240 13.95 6.44 -1.48
C LEU A 240 14.80 5.71 -0.44
N ASP A 241 14.25 4.58 0.00
CA ASP A 241 14.93 3.63 0.86
C ASP A 241 15.49 2.48 0.02
N GLU A 242 16.64 1.92 0.39
CA GLU A 242 17.30 0.82 -0.34
C GLU A 242 16.43 -0.45 -0.47
N TRP A 243 15.37 -0.59 0.36
CA TRP A 243 14.44 -1.71 0.27
C TRP A 243 13.38 -1.57 -0.83
N CYS A 244 13.37 -0.44 -1.55
CA CYS A 244 12.37 -0.21 -2.58
C CYS A 244 12.56 -1.12 -3.79
N ARG A 245 11.45 -1.74 -4.25
CA ARG A 245 11.43 -2.69 -5.38
C ARG A 245 11.93 -2.12 -6.68
N ILE A 246 11.77 -0.81 -6.90
CA ILE A 246 12.21 -0.14 -8.12
C ILE A 246 13.72 -0.29 -8.36
N LEU A 247 14.50 -0.50 -7.31
CA LEU A 247 15.94 -0.72 -7.40
C LEU A 247 16.33 -2.07 -8.05
N ASN A 248 15.37 -2.99 -8.19
CA ASN A 248 15.57 -4.25 -8.90
C ASN A 248 15.41 -4.10 -10.43
N ASP A 249 14.90 -2.95 -10.90
CA ASP A 249 14.76 -2.67 -12.32
C ASP A 249 16.07 -2.10 -12.88
N PRO A 250 16.69 -2.73 -13.92
CA PRO A 250 17.95 -2.28 -14.50
C PRO A 250 17.90 -0.90 -15.18
N LEU A 251 16.71 -0.32 -15.33
CA LEU A 251 16.54 1.05 -15.81
C LEU A 251 17.05 2.08 -14.81
N PHE A 252 16.98 1.78 -13.52
CA PHE A 252 17.30 2.71 -12.45
C PHE A 252 18.68 2.44 -11.86
N PHE A 253 19.32 3.52 -11.45
CA PHE A 253 20.52 3.55 -10.65
C PHE A 253 20.20 4.17 -9.30
N ASN A 254 21.03 3.88 -8.33
CA ASN A 254 20.93 4.52 -7.03
C ASN A 254 22.31 4.98 -6.55
N MET A 255 22.30 5.99 -5.69
CA MET A 255 23.46 6.47 -4.96
C MET A 255 23.10 6.53 -3.48
N ASN A 256 23.91 5.86 -2.65
CA ASN A 256 23.79 5.94 -1.20
C ASN A 256 24.17 7.35 -0.73
N ILE A 257 23.42 7.86 0.27
CA ILE A 257 23.65 9.20 0.83
C ILE A 257 24.20 9.15 2.26
N ASP A 258 24.74 7.99 2.68
CA ASP A 258 25.30 7.74 4.02
C ASP A 258 24.35 8.11 5.18
N GLU A 259 23.05 7.99 4.96
CA GLU A 259 22.03 8.17 5.98
C GLU A 259 21.27 6.87 6.19
N SER A 260 21.22 6.42 7.44
CA SER A 260 20.40 5.29 7.88
C SER A 260 19.19 5.79 8.65
N VAL A 261 18.02 5.28 8.33
CA VAL A 261 16.78 5.63 9.03
C VAL A 261 16.25 4.40 9.77
N PRO A 262 15.86 4.53 11.05
CA PRO A 262 15.25 3.43 11.79
C PRO A 262 13.93 2.97 11.17
N VAL A 263 13.74 1.66 11.12
CA VAL A 263 12.49 1.01 10.71
C VAL A 263 11.90 0.31 11.91
N ALA A 264 10.63 0.53 12.12
CA ALA A 264 9.88 -0.03 13.24
C ALA A 264 8.61 -0.75 12.79
N ILE A 265 8.16 -1.67 13.62
CA ILE A 265 6.81 -2.17 13.63
C ILE A 265 6.03 -1.39 14.69
N ALA A 266 4.78 -1.05 14.40
CA ALA A 266 3.91 -0.35 15.34
C ALA A 266 2.54 -1.03 15.42
N TRP A 267 1.94 -1.01 16.60
CA TRP A 267 0.59 -1.50 16.90
C TRP A 267 -0.12 -0.60 17.89
N ARG A 268 -1.42 -0.78 18.05
CA ARG A 268 -2.19 0.02 19.01
C ARG A 268 -1.90 -0.40 20.44
N ARG A 269 -1.76 0.58 21.34
CA ARG A 269 -1.56 0.32 22.79
C ARG A 269 -2.75 -0.36 23.46
N ASP A 270 -3.97 -0.21 22.90
CA ASP A 270 -5.22 -0.79 23.40
C ASP A 270 -5.53 -2.18 22.84
N SER A 271 -4.64 -2.76 22.03
CA SER A 271 -4.82 -4.09 21.45
C SER A 271 -4.14 -5.18 22.29
N ASP A 272 -4.63 -6.43 22.14
CA ASP A 272 -3.84 -7.58 22.58
C ASP A 272 -2.61 -7.69 21.69
N SER A 273 -1.43 -7.50 22.28
CA SER A 273 -0.15 -7.42 21.56
C SER A 273 0.59 -8.76 21.49
N SER A 274 0.08 -9.82 22.14
CA SER A 274 0.82 -11.09 22.29
C SER A 274 1.29 -11.67 20.97
N VAL A 275 0.42 -11.74 19.95
CA VAL A 275 0.75 -12.26 18.62
C VAL A 275 1.69 -11.31 17.87
N VAL A 276 1.47 -10.00 17.99
CA VAL A 276 2.32 -8.96 17.37
C VAL A 276 3.73 -9.02 17.97
N GLU A 277 3.86 -9.22 19.28
CA GLU A 277 5.15 -9.33 19.96
C GLU A 277 5.94 -10.55 19.48
N VAL A 278 5.32 -11.74 19.40
CA VAL A 278 5.94 -12.95 18.86
C VAL A 278 6.40 -12.73 17.42
N PHE A 279 5.57 -12.09 16.59
CA PHE A 279 5.93 -11.77 15.23
C PHE A 279 7.08 -10.75 15.16
N THR A 280 7.08 -9.76 16.03
CA THR A 280 8.14 -8.74 16.12
C THR A 280 9.48 -9.38 16.49
N GLU A 281 9.52 -10.30 17.44
CA GLU A 281 10.73 -11.04 17.81
C GLU A 281 11.25 -11.89 16.63
N ALA A 282 10.35 -12.58 15.94
CA ALA A 282 10.70 -13.35 14.75
C ALA A 282 11.27 -12.45 13.64
N LEU A 283 10.70 -11.26 13.45
CA LEU A 283 11.15 -10.28 12.47
C LEU A 283 12.55 -9.72 12.83
N ILE A 284 12.79 -9.39 14.10
CA ILE A 284 14.10 -8.93 14.59
C ILE A 284 15.17 -9.98 14.28
N LYS A 285 14.92 -11.25 14.59
CA LYS A 285 15.85 -12.34 14.32
C LYS A 285 16.17 -12.47 12.83
N GLU A 286 15.16 -12.34 11.96
CA GLU A 286 15.33 -12.42 10.50
C GLU A 286 16.22 -11.28 9.93
N PHE A 287 16.20 -10.10 10.57
CA PHE A 287 17.04 -8.98 10.16
C PHE A 287 18.44 -8.97 10.79
N GLN A 288 18.65 -9.69 11.88
CA GLN A 288 19.97 -9.82 12.51
C GLN A 288 20.83 -10.94 11.91
N GLU A 289 20.21 -11.98 11.34
CA GLU A 289 20.88 -13.15 10.76
C GLU A 289 21.31 -12.95 9.29
N THR A 290 21.02 -11.79 8.69
CA THR A 290 21.34 -11.47 7.29
C THR A 290 22.40 -10.38 7.18
#